data_32f11a699865957a1867d3e3504a2ccb
#
_entry.id   32f11a699865957a1867d3e3504a2ccb
#
_cell.length_a   1.000
_cell.length_b   1.000
_cell.length_c   1.000
_cell.angle_alpha   90.00
_cell.angle_beta   90.00
_cell.angle_gamma   90.00
#
_symmetry.space_group_name_H-M   'P 1'
#
loop_
_entity.id
_entity.type
_entity.pdbx_description
1 polymer ?
#
loop_
_entity_poly.entity_id
_entity_poly.type
_entity_poly.pdbx_seq_one_letter_code
_entity_poly.pdbx_strand_id
1 'polypeptide(L)'
;MANNPVRITQKVLKTVFGKNPQMGFRLWDGTYWPDDGPREATVILKHPGALRAMLLPANEVNMGEAYLYDDFDIEGDVETAFEAAQPLLRDGLDWHTKLELALKLLRLPAKRRIERGSRGRAQMRGQQHSINRDRQAIAYHYDVSNDFYSLWLDSRMVYSCAYFVSPDDDLDTAQARKLDYICRKLRLRSGQRLLDIGCGWGGLVIHAAKHYGVDASERSPYSGFTSFPDIAKCP
;
A
#
# COMPACT_ATOMS: atom_id res chain seq x y z
N MET A 1 23.37 29.44 18.19
CA MET A 1 22.91 29.32 16.77
C MET A 1 22.92 27.89 16.23
N ALA A 2 23.18 26.85 17.02
CA ALA A 2 23.46 25.48 16.54
C ALA A 2 22.22 24.60 16.32
N ASN A 3 21.03 25.00 16.73
CA ASN A 3 19.83 24.12 16.75
C ASN A 3 18.65 24.66 15.91
N ASN A 4 18.92 25.28 14.76
CA ASN A 4 17.85 25.67 13.85
C ASN A 4 17.34 24.43 13.09
N PRO A 5 16.07 23.96 13.29
CA PRO A 5 15.53 22.78 12.64
C PRO A 5 15.56 22.85 11.11
N VAL A 6 15.36 24.04 10.51
CA VAL A 6 15.42 24.25 9.06
C VAL A 6 16.81 23.89 8.51
N ARG A 7 17.87 24.41 9.13
CA ARG A 7 19.25 24.11 8.73
C ARG A 7 19.62 22.64 8.89
N ILE A 8 19.12 21.99 9.96
CA ILE A 8 19.34 20.56 10.18
C ILE A 8 18.63 19.77 9.07
N THR A 9 17.36 20.09 8.80
CA THR A 9 16.57 19.49 7.73
C THR A 9 17.27 19.62 6.39
N GLN A 10 17.67 20.81 5.98
CA GLN A 10 18.39 21.05 4.71
C GLN A 10 19.68 20.23 4.60
N LYS A 11 20.45 20.09 5.71
CA LYS A 11 21.66 19.24 5.72
C LYS A 11 21.32 17.75 5.53
N VAL A 12 20.26 17.27 6.16
CA VAL A 12 19.78 15.88 5.96
C VAL A 12 19.35 15.68 4.53
N LEU A 13 18.51 16.57 3.99
CA LEU A 13 18.03 16.52 2.60
C LEU A 13 19.20 16.51 1.60
N LYS A 14 20.20 17.37 1.79
CA LYS A 14 21.40 17.41 0.95
C LYS A 14 22.17 16.09 0.98
N THR A 15 22.32 15.48 2.14
CA THR A 15 23.03 14.20 2.27
C THR A 15 22.28 13.06 1.59
N VAL A 16 20.95 13.04 1.72
CA VAL A 16 20.11 11.93 1.28
C VAL A 16 19.67 12.08 -0.18
N PHE A 17 19.23 13.27 -0.58
CA PHE A 17 18.58 13.53 -1.86
C PHE A 17 19.37 14.47 -2.78
N GLY A 18 20.54 14.93 -2.35
CA GLY A 18 21.29 15.97 -3.07
C GLY A 18 21.74 15.62 -4.48
N LYS A 19 21.59 14.36 -4.89
CA LYS A 19 21.89 13.87 -6.23
C LYS A 19 20.66 13.70 -7.13
N ASN A 20 19.45 13.95 -6.60
CA ASN A 20 18.23 13.79 -7.37
C ASN A 20 17.65 15.16 -7.78
N PRO A 21 17.78 15.56 -9.05
CA PRO A 21 17.32 16.87 -9.51
C PRO A 21 15.81 16.99 -9.68
N GLN A 22 15.08 15.86 -9.76
CA GLN A 22 13.63 15.83 -10.00
C GLN A 22 12.82 15.95 -8.72
N MET A 23 13.45 15.76 -7.55
CA MET A 23 12.79 15.80 -6.26
C MET A 23 13.09 17.08 -5.49
N GLY A 24 12.03 17.71 -4.99
CA GLY A 24 12.10 18.89 -4.11
C GLY A 24 11.40 18.66 -2.77
N PHE A 25 11.65 19.56 -1.86
CA PHE A 25 11.01 19.59 -0.54
C PHE A 25 10.51 20.99 -0.24
N ARG A 26 9.28 21.11 0.27
CA ARG A 26 8.76 22.32 0.89
C ARG A 26 8.68 22.10 2.40
N LEU A 27 9.37 22.95 3.15
CA LEU A 27 9.39 22.88 4.59
C LEU A 27 8.14 23.56 5.19
N TRP A 28 7.86 23.32 6.46
CA TRP A 28 6.72 23.86 7.23
C TRP A 28 6.70 25.40 7.32
N ASP A 29 7.83 26.06 7.08
CA ASP A 29 7.97 27.53 7.07
C ASP A 29 7.83 28.14 5.66
N GLY A 30 7.52 27.31 4.67
CA GLY A 30 7.39 27.71 3.26
C GLY A 30 8.69 27.69 2.46
N THR A 31 9.84 27.43 3.09
CA THR A 31 11.13 27.35 2.38
C THR A 31 11.16 26.14 1.47
N TYR A 32 11.69 26.29 0.25
CA TYR A 32 11.96 25.17 -0.65
C TYR A 32 13.41 24.69 -0.51
N TRP A 33 13.62 23.43 -0.75
CA TRP A 33 14.94 22.83 -0.91
C TRP A 33 14.89 21.81 -2.09
N PRO A 34 15.74 21.97 -3.14
CA PRO A 34 16.62 23.13 -3.40
C PRO A 34 15.86 24.46 -3.52
N ASP A 35 16.56 25.59 -3.39
CA ASP A 35 15.97 26.93 -3.23
C ASP A 35 15.26 27.51 -4.48
N ASP A 36 15.18 26.76 -5.57
CA ASP A 36 14.62 27.14 -6.87
C ASP A 36 13.14 26.79 -7.06
N GLY A 37 12.43 26.39 -6.00
CA GLY A 37 10.98 26.16 -6.00
C GLY A 37 10.55 24.71 -6.19
N PRO A 38 9.30 24.48 -6.61
CA PRO A 38 8.75 23.15 -6.75
C PRO A 38 9.41 22.35 -7.88
N ARG A 39 9.46 21.03 -7.71
CA ARG A 39 10.00 20.06 -8.66
C ARG A 39 8.89 19.17 -9.17
N GLU A 40 9.20 18.27 -10.10
CA GLU A 40 8.31 17.26 -10.63
C GLU A 40 7.61 16.46 -9.51
N ALA A 41 8.39 16.08 -8.49
CA ALA A 41 7.89 15.57 -7.21
C ALA A 41 8.33 16.50 -6.07
N THR A 42 7.41 17.02 -5.29
CA THR A 42 7.69 17.88 -4.13
C THR A 42 7.11 17.29 -2.86
N VAL A 43 7.98 16.91 -1.92
CA VAL A 43 7.59 16.43 -0.60
C VAL A 43 7.38 17.60 0.34
N ILE A 44 6.20 17.68 0.95
CA ILE A 44 5.80 18.75 1.87
C ILE A 44 5.98 18.27 3.30
N LEU A 45 6.97 18.80 3.99
CA LEU A 45 7.20 18.53 5.39
C LEU A 45 6.27 19.41 6.24
N LYS A 46 5.29 18.80 6.92
CA LYS A 46 4.23 19.55 7.64
C LYS A 46 4.70 20.18 8.96
N HIS A 47 5.83 19.71 9.55
CA HIS A 47 6.36 20.23 10.81
C HIS A 47 7.86 19.91 10.97
N PRO A 48 8.57 20.55 11.93
CA PRO A 48 10.01 20.38 12.10
C PRO A 48 10.50 18.96 12.39
N GLY A 49 9.64 18.10 12.90
CA GLY A 49 9.94 16.70 13.20
C GLY A 49 9.65 15.70 12.09
N ALA A 50 9.15 16.15 10.94
CA ALA A 50 8.69 15.27 9.85
C ALA A 50 9.77 14.30 9.37
N LEU A 51 10.97 14.80 9.04
CA LEU A 51 12.08 13.93 8.61
C LEU A 51 12.51 12.92 9.70
N ARG A 52 12.44 13.29 10.97
CA ARG A 52 12.70 12.36 12.06
C ARG A 52 11.64 11.24 12.09
N ALA A 53 10.37 11.57 11.89
CA ALA A 53 9.29 10.60 11.83
C ALA A 53 9.41 9.64 10.64
N MET A 54 9.85 10.15 9.49
CA MET A 54 10.04 9.38 8.26
C MET A 54 11.25 8.45 8.31
N LEU A 55 12.39 8.96 8.82
CA LEU A 55 13.71 8.36 8.60
C LEU A 55 14.37 7.79 9.87
N LEU A 56 13.69 7.79 11.02
CA LEU A 56 14.26 7.25 12.26
C LEU A 56 13.31 6.27 12.96
N PRO A 57 13.47 4.94 12.74
CA PRO A 57 14.37 4.30 11.76
C PRO A 57 13.89 4.45 10.31
N ALA A 58 14.83 4.44 9.35
CA ALA A 58 14.50 4.49 7.94
C ALA A 58 14.03 3.11 7.46
N ASN A 59 12.72 2.95 7.35
CA ASN A 59 12.07 1.76 6.79
C ASN A 59 10.70 2.11 6.20
N GLU A 60 10.17 1.23 5.37
CA GLU A 60 8.90 1.43 4.67
C GLU A 60 7.72 1.66 5.62
N VAL A 61 7.68 0.94 6.75
CA VAL A 61 6.60 1.07 7.74
C VAL A 61 6.58 2.46 8.35
N ASN A 62 7.73 3.00 8.76
CA ASN A 62 7.81 4.35 9.33
C ASN A 62 7.48 5.44 8.32
N MET A 63 7.89 5.26 7.06
CA MET A 63 7.54 6.19 5.98
C MET A 63 6.04 6.18 5.71
N GLY A 64 5.43 4.99 5.61
CA GLY A 64 3.99 4.85 5.44
C GLY A 64 3.20 5.44 6.62
N GLU A 65 3.63 5.18 7.86
CA GLU A 65 3.01 5.80 9.04
C GLU A 65 3.15 7.32 9.05
N ALA A 66 4.32 7.86 8.69
CA ALA A 66 4.53 9.30 8.63
C ALA A 66 3.56 9.96 7.64
N TYR A 67 3.26 9.30 6.50
CA TYR A 67 2.25 9.75 5.57
C TYR A 67 0.83 9.68 6.18
N LEU A 68 0.45 8.53 6.75
CA LEU A 68 -0.88 8.32 7.36
C LEU A 68 -1.16 9.23 8.55
N TYR A 69 -0.12 9.69 9.26
CA TYR A 69 -0.23 10.62 10.40
C TYR A 69 -0.01 12.09 10.03
N ASP A 70 -0.04 12.42 8.73
CA ASP A 70 0.12 13.79 8.21
C ASP A 70 1.45 14.45 8.66
N ASP A 71 2.54 13.69 8.74
CA ASP A 71 3.87 14.25 8.98
C ASP A 71 4.43 14.88 7.70
N PHE A 72 4.06 14.33 6.53
CA PHE A 72 4.39 14.86 5.21
C PHE A 72 3.29 14.56 4.18
N ASP A 73 3.40 15.20 3.01
CA ASP A 73 2.54 15.01 1.85
C ASP A 73 3.38 15.05 0.56
N ILE A 74 2.81 14.67 -0.57
CA ILE A 74 3.49 14.70 -1.88
C ILE A 74 2.63 15.51 -2.85
N GLU A 75 3.21 16.53 -3.48
CA GLU A 75 2.66 17.27 -4.62
C GLU A 75 3.41 16.90 -5.89
N GLY A 76 2.70 16.75 -7.01
CA GLY A 76 3.26 16.37 -8.30
C GLY A 76 3.30 14.87 -8.52
N ASP A 77 4.35 14.38 -9.17
CA ASP A 77 4.47 12.97 -9.55
C ASP A 77 4.89 12.10 -8.36
N VAL A 78 3.97 11.23 -7.95
CA VAL A 78 4.17 10.31 -6.82
C VAL A 78 5.18 9.20 -7.18
N GLU A 79 5.21 8.73 -8.42
CA GLU A 79 6.15 7.68 -8.86
C GLU A 79 7.58 8.18 -8.74
N THR A 80 7.86 9.41 -9.23
CA THR A 80 9.17 10.09 -9.06
C THR A 80 9.56 10.20 -7.58
N ALA A 81 8.61 10.50 -6.68
CA ALA A 81 8.90 10.56 -5.24
C ALA A 81 9.30 9.18 -4.67
N PHE A 82 8.61 8.12 -5.07
CA PHE A 82 8.95 6.75 -4.67
C PHE A 82 10.29 6.29 -5.21
N GLU A 83 10.60 6.57 -6.47
CA GLU A 83 11.90 6.24 -7.07
C GLU A 83 13.04 6.94 -6.33
N ALA A 84 12.88 8.21 -5.98
CA ALA A 84 13.86 8.98 -5.22
C ALA A 84 14.06 8.46 -3.79
N ALA A 85 13.04 7.83 -3.19
CA ALA A 85 13.13 7.25 -1.85
C ALA A 85 13.77 5.85 -1.83
N GLN A 86 13.81 5.13 -2.95
CA GLN A 86 14.33 3.76 -3.02
C GLN A 86 15.76 3.58 -2.48
N PRO A 87 16.73 4.47 -2.77
CA PRO A 87 18.08 4.34 -2.23
C PRO A 87 18.18 4.40 -0.70
N LEU A 88 17.18 4.99 -0.04
CA LEU A 88 17.09 5.05 1.42
C LEU A 88 16.65 3.72 2.04
N LEU A 89 15.83 2.99 1.30
CA LEU A 89 15.23 1.72 1.76
C LEU A 89 16.12 0.53 1.42
N ARG A 90 16.88 0.63 0.33
CA ARG A 90 17.90 -0.35 -0.05
C ARG A 90 19.22 0.08 0.58
N ASP A 91 19.95 -0.78 1.22
CA ASP A 91 21.20 -0.61 2.00
C ASP A 91 22.31 0.29 1.39
N GLY A 92 21.95 1.34 0.65
CA GLY A 92 22.84 2.20 -0.14
C GLY A 92 23.70 3.20 0.64
N LEU A 93 23.44 3.42 1.93
CA LEU A 93 24.24 4.33 2.75
C LEU A 93 25.21 3.53 3.64
N ASP A 94 26.48 3.98 3.68
CA ASP A 94 27.47 3.41 4.59
C ASP A 94 27.11 3.69 6.06
N TRP A 95 27.70 2.91 6.98
CA TRP A 95 27.34 2.97 8.39
C TRP A 95 27.68 4.31 9.07
N HIS A 96 28.76 4.99 8.62
CA HIS A 96 29.13 6.30 9.15
C HIS A 96 28.10 7.36 8.78
N THR A 97 27.67 7.35 7.51
CA THR A 97 26.58 8.24 7.03
C THR A 97 25.27 7.96 7.75
N LYS A 98 24.92 6.68 7.96
CA LYS A 98 23.73 6.27 8.75
C LYS A 98 23.78 6.83 10.17
N LEU A 99 24.92 6.71 10.84
CA LEU A 99 25.11 7.24 12.20
C LEU A 99 25.04 8.77 12.24
N GLU A 100 25.70 9.45 11.32
CA GLU A 100 25.65 10.91 11.22
C GLU A 100 24.22 11.42 11.00
N LEU A 101 23.48 10.78 10.09
CA LEU A 101 22.08 11.09 9.83
C LEU A 101 21.22 10.86 11.06
N ALA A 102 21.37 9.73 11.75
CA ALA A 102 20.63 9.43 12.98
C ALA A 102 20.88 10.51 14.05
N LEU A 103 22.13 10.94 14.24
CA LEU A 103 22.46 12.01 15.19
C LEU A 103 21.86 13.37 14.80
N LYS A 104 21.78 13.68 13.51
CA LYS A 104 21.11 14.89 13.01
C LYS A 104 19.60 14.80 13.22
N LEU A 105 18.99 13.67 12.89
CA LEU A 105 17.55 13.43 13.04
C LEU A 105 17.12 13.47 14.51
N LEU A 106 17.93 12.96 15.45
CA LEU A 106 17.66 13.04 16.89
C LEU A 106 17.61 14.47 17.42
N ARG A 107 18.26 15.44 16.74
CA ARG A 107 18.20 16.87 17.09
C ARG A 107 16.92 17.56 16.61
N LEU A 108 16.15 16.92 15.72
CA LEU A 108 14.84 17.41 15.32
C LEU A 108 13.80 17.05 16.37
N PRO A 109 12.74 17.86 16.54
CA PRO A 109 11.67 17.57 17.48
C PRO A 109 11.03 16.20 17.24
N ALA A 110 10.67 15.50 18.32
CA ALA A 110 9.82 14.30 18.21
C ALA A 110 8.36 14.74 18.30
N LYS A 111 7.55 14.45 17.29
CA LYS A 111 6.10 14.61 17.36
C LYS A 111 5.52 13.42 18.11
N ARG A 112 4.76 13.68 19.18
CA ARG A 112 3.98 12.63 19.83
C ARG A 112 2.78 12.30 18.94
N ARG A 113 2.82 11.13 18.31
CA ARG A 113 1.68 10.62 17.53
C ARG A 113 0.56 10.30 18.50
N ILE A 114 -0.62 10.89 18.27
CA ILE A 114 -1.83 10.52 18.98
C ILE A 114 -2.46 9.43 18.10
N GLU A 115 -2.47 8.20 18.59
CA GLU A 115 -3.19 7.12 17.92
C GLU A 115 -4.67 7.51 17.84
N ARG A 116 -5.17 7.74 16.63
CA ARG A 116 -6.58 8.02 16.37
C ARG A 116 -7.20 6.79 15.73
N GLY A 117 -8.00 6.07 16.50
CA GLY A 117 -8.78 4.92 16.00
C GLY A 117 -7.94 3.74 15.52
N SER A 118 -8.33 3.14 14.39
CA SER A 118 -7.73 1.92 13.82
C SER A 118 -6.40 2.14 13.06
N ARG A 119 -5.80 3.34 13.12
CA ARG A 119 -4.55 3.66 12.40
C ARG A 119 -3.29 3.09 13.04
N GLY A 120 -3.40 2.41 14.18
CA GLY A 120 -2.27 1.80 14.88
C GLY A 120 -1.71 0.58 14.14
N ARG A 121 -0.43 0.25 14.42
CA ARG A 121 0.21 -0.96 13.87
C ARG A 121 -0.52 -2.22 14.32
N ALA A 122 -0.66 -3.18 13.41
CA ALA A 122 -1.11 -4.52 13.77
C ALA A 122 -0.16 -5.14 14.81
N GLN A 123 -0.69 -5.50 15.97
CA GLN A 123 0.06 -6.18 17.03
C GLN A 123 -0.05 -7.69 16.83
N MET A 124 0.77 -8.24 15.94
CA MET A 124 0.79 -9.67 15.66
C MET A 124 1.67 -10.41 16.68
N ARG A 125 1.15 -11.51 17.23
CA ARG A 125 1.85 -12.38 18.17
C ARG A 125 2.28 -13.69 17.51
N GLY A 126 3.45 -14.19 17.87
CA GLY A 126 3.98 -15.46 17.39
C GLY A 126 5.21 -15.31 16.50
N GLN A 127 5.81 -16.45 16.16
CA GLN A 127 6.99 -16.52 15.30
C GLN A 127 6.62 -16.10 13.87
N GLN A 128 7.52 -15.36 13.20
CA GLN A 128 7.37 -14.96 11.81
C GLN A 128 7.17 -16.19 10.92
N HIS A 129 6.22 -16.13 9.99
CA HIS A 129 5.80 -17.26 9.14
C HIS A 129 5.18 -18.45 9.87
N SER A 130 4.70 -18.28 11.11
CA SER A 130 3.85 -19.29 11.73
C SER A 130 2.39 -19.14 11.24
N ILE A 131 1.70 -20.28 11.10
CA ILE A 131 0.29 -20.31 10.64
C ILE A 131 -0.61 -19.35 11.44
N ASN A 132 -0.40 -19.27 12.76
CA ASN A 132 -1.20 -18.39 13.61
C ASN A 132 -0.91 -16.90 13.38
N ARG A 133 0.35 -16.53 13.17
CA ARG A 133 0.72 -15.14 12.90
C ARG A 133 0.31 -14.72 11.50
N ASP A 134 0.48 -15.60 10.52
CA ASP A 134 0.07 -15.33 9.14
C ASP A 134 -1.46 -15.19 9.06
N ARG A 135 -2.21 -16.01 9.81
CA ARG A 135 -3.67 -15.84 9.95
C ARG A 135 -4.04 -14.49 10.55
N GLN A 136 -3.35 -14.04 11.61
CA GLN A 136 -3.58 -12.72 12.20
C GLN A 136 -3.28 -11.58 11.21
N ALA A 137 -2.16 -11.69 10.46
CA ALA A 137 -1.78 -10.70 9.46
C ALA A 137 -2.83 -10.56 8.36
N ILE A 138 -3.29 -11.69 7.87
CA ILE A 138 -4.29 -11.75 6.82
C ILE A 138 -5.65 -11.25 7.33
N ALA A 139 -6.09 -11.68 8.53
CA ALA A 139 -7.32 -11.19 9.15
C ALA A 139 -7.27 -9.66 9.32
N TYR A 140 -6.18 -9.12 9.84
CA TYR A 140 -6.02 -7.67 10.00
C TYR A 140 -6.11 -6.90 8.67
N HIS A 141 -5.61 -7.48 7.59
CA HIS A 141 -5.64 -6.86 6.26
C HIS A 141 -7.02 -6.91 5.60
N TYR A 142 -7.74 -8.03 5.76
CA TYR A 142 -9.00 -8.28 5.07
C TYR A 142 -10.26 -8.14 5.95
N ASP A 143 -10.11 -8.00 7.28
CA ASP A 143 -11.22 -7.87 8.21
C ASP A 143 -11.80 -6.44 8.20
N VAL A 144 -12.10 -5.99 6.99
CA VAL A 144 -12.83 -4.77 6.70
C VAL A 144 -14.21 -5.22 6.17
N SER A 145 -15.29 -4.49 6.50
CA SER A 145 -16.65 -4.90 6.16
C SER A 145 -16.86 -5.05 4.65
N ASN A 146 -17.79 -5.91 4.25
CA ASN A 146 -18.24 -6.04 2.86
C ASN A 146 -18.72 -4.69 2.31
N ASP A 147 -19.38 -3.86 3.16
CA ASP A 147 -19.82 -2.53 2.79
C ASP A 147 -18.65 -1.62 2.36
N PHE A 148 -17.50 -1.73 3.04
CA PHE A 148 -16.30 -1.01 2.62
C PHE A 148 -15.80 -1.46 1.25
N TYR A 149 -15.70 -2.77 1.02
CA TYR A 149 -15.24 -3.31 -0.26
C TYR A 149 -16.21 -3.00 -1.40
N SER A 150 -17.52 -2.99 -1.14
CA SER A 150 -18.54 -2.66 -2.16
C SER A 150 -18.46 -1.22 -2.67
N LEU A 151 -17.77 -0.31 -1.96
CA LEU A 151 -17.58 1.07 -2.40
C LEU A 151 -16.68 1.20 -3.65
N TRP A 152 -15.82 0.23 -3.91
CA TRP A 152 -14.80 0.35 -4.95
C TRP A 152 -14.51 -0.94 -5.73
N LEU A 153 -15.02 -2.09 -5.31
CA LEU A 153 -15.00 -3.31 -6.10
C LEU A 153 -16.19 -3.37 -7.07
N ASP A 154 -16.06 -4.24 -8.08
CA ASP A 154 -17.15 -4.57 -9.00
C ASP A 154 -18.30 -5.31 -8.28
N SER A 155 -19.45 -5.45 -8.96
CA SER A 155 -20.65 -6.12 -8.42
C SER A 155 -20.41 -7.58 -7.99
N ARG A 156 -19.35 -8.23 -8.48
CA ARG A 156 -18.95 -9.60 -8.14
C ARG A 156 -17.92 -9.64 -7.03
N MET A 157 -17.54 -8.49 -6.47
CA MET A 157 -16.54 -8.36 -5.39
C MET A 157 -15.20 -9.02 -5.74
N VAL A 158 -14.71 -8.84 -6.96
CA VAL A 158 -13.46 -9.46 -7.40
C VAL A 158 -12.27 -8.61 -7.01
N TYR A 159 -11.53 -9.03 -5.98
CA TYR A 159 -10.38 -8.30 -5.44
C TYR A 159 -9.06 -8.70 -6.11
N SER A 160 -9.00 -8.50 -7.41
CA SER A 160 -7.77 -8.61 -8.22
C SER A 160 -7.91 -7.75 -9.48
N CYS A 161 -6.77 -7.43 -10.14
CA CYS A 161 -6.75 -6.54 -11.29
C CYS A 161 -7.75 -6.95 -12.38
N ALA A 162 -8.50 -6.00 -12.89
CA ALA A 162 -9.42 -6.17 -14.00
C ALA A 162 -8.68 -6.15 -15.35
N TYR A 163 -9.32 -6.64 -16.42
CA TYR A 163 -8.76 -6.65 -17.77
C TYR A 163 -9.49 -5.64 -18.66
N PHE A 164 -8.98 -4.42 -18.66
CA PHE A 164 -9.46 -3.34 -19.52
C PHE A 164 -8.92 -3.51 -20.94
N VAL A 165 -9.79 -3.35 -21.93
CA VAL A 165 -9.45 -3.34 -23.36
C VAL A 165 -9.59 -1.93 -23.92
N SER A 166 -10.51 -1.13 -23.33
CA SER A 166 -10.74 0.27 -23.68
C SER A 166 -10.68 1.13 -22.41
N PRO A 167 -10.24 2.39 -22.53
CA PRO A 167 -10.37 3.37 -21.45
C PRO A 167 -11.82 3.63 -21.00
N ASP A 168 -12.78 3.35 -21.88
CA ASP A 168 -14.23 3.53 -21.63
C ASP A 168 -14.88 2.30 -20.97
N ASP A 169 -14.13 1.22 -20.76
CA ASP A 169 -14.67 0.03 -20.06
C ASP A 169 -15.01 0.38 -18.61
N ASP A 170 -16.19 0.03 -18.15
CA ASP A 170 -16.50 0.02 -16.72
C ASP A 170 -15.82 -1.17 -16.02
N LEU A 171 -15.74 -1.08 -14.68
CA LEU A 171 -15.06 -2.08 -13.86
C LEU A 171 -15.74 -3.47 -13.96
N ASP A 172 -17.08 -3.51 -13.97
CA ASP A 172 -17.85 -4.75 -14.09
C ASP A 172 -17.57 -5.50 -15.39
N THR A 173 -17.52 -4.77 -16.51
CA THR A 173 -17.17 -5.30 -17.82
C THR A 173 -15.74 -5.81 -17.86
N ALA A 174 -14.79 -5.05 -17.36
CA ALA A 174 -13.39 -5.43 -17.32
C ALA A 174 -13.13 -6.66 -16.43
N GLN A 175 -13.82 -6.75 -15.28
CA GLN A 175 -13.74 -7.93 -14.40
C GLN A 175 -14.39 -9.16 -15.03
N ALA A 176 -15.58 -9.04 -15.64
CA ALA A 176 -16.22 -10.16 -16.34
C ALA A 176 -15.30 -10.71 -17.44
N ARG A 177 -14.68 -9.83 -18.22
CA ARG A 177 -13.72 -10.19 -19.27
C ARG A 177 -12.50 -10.91 -18.70
N LYS A 178 -11.96 -10.47 -17.57
CA LYS A 178 -10.86 -11.15 -16.87
C LYS A 178 -11.25 -12.56 -16.45
N LEU A 179 -12.41 -12.74 -15.84
CA LEU A 179 -12.90 -14.05 -15.39
C LEU A 179 -13.07 -15.01 -16.59
N ASP A 180 -13.67 -14.53 -17.66
CA ASP A 180 -13.80 -15.29 -18.92
C ASP A 180 -12.44 -15.65 -19.52
N TYR A 181 -11.49 -14.69 -19.51
CA TYR A 181 -10.14 -14.93 -19.99
C TYR A 181 -9.41 -16.03 -19.20
N ILE A 182 -9.56 -16.05 -17.87
CA ILE A 182 -9.01 -17.13 -17.02
C ILE A 182 -9.65 -18.48 -17.38
N CYS A 183 -10.97 -18.56 -17.49
CA CYS A 183 -11.67 -19.79 -17.85
C CYS A 183 -11.23 -20.34 -19.21
N ARG A 184 -11.06 -19.45 -20.20
CA ARG A 184 -10.53 -19.81 -21.54
C ARG A 184 -9.07 -20.28 -21.50
N LYS A 185 -8.22 -19.63 -20.71
CA LYS A 185 -6.82 -20.06 -20.51
C LYS A 185 -6.75 -21.46 -19.89
N LEU A 186 -7.60 -21.73 -18.91
CA LEU A 186 -7.74 -23.05 -18.29
C LEU A 186 -8.40 -24.09 -19.23
N ARG A 187 -8.92 -23.64 -20.38
CA ARG A 187 -9.66 -24.48 -21.35
C ARG A 187 -10.80 -25.25 -20.69
N LEU A 188 -11.54 -24.59 -19.79
CA LEU A 188 -12.62 -25.22 -19.05
C LEU A 188 -13.73 -25.75 -19.98
N ARG A 189 -14.24 -26.93 -19.65
CA ARG A 189 -15.35 -27.59 -20.35
C ARG A 189 -16.37 -28.07 -19.32
N SER A 190 -17.63 -28.09 -19.73
CA SER A 190 -18.72 -28.57 -18.89
C SER A 190 -18.44 -29.97 -18.29
N GLY A 191 -18.80 -30.15 -17.04
CA GLY A 191 -18.57 -31.38 -16.27
C GLY A 191 -17.16 -31.53 -15.68
N GLN A 192 -16.22 -30.64 -15.97
CA GLN A 192 -14.91 -30.64 -15.30
C GLN A 192 -15.03 -30.10 -13.87
N ARG A 193 -14.08 -30.45 -13.00
CA ARG A 193 -13.96 -29.92 -11.64
C ARG A 193 -12.94 -28.81 -11.60
N LEU A 194 -13.31 -27.69 -10.97
CA LEU A 194 -12.45 -26.53 -10.71
C LEU A 194 -12.31 -26.33 -9.20
N LEU A 195 -11.09 -26.22 -8.71
CA LEU A 195 -10.79 -25.77 -7.35
C LEU A 195 -10.13 -24.39 -7.38
N ASP A 196 -10.74 -23.43 -6.68
CA ASP A 196 -10.17 -22.10 -6.46
C ASP A 196 -9.68 -22.00 -5.01
N ILE A 197 -8.35 -21.72 -4.85
CA ILE A 197 -7.71 -21.55 -3.55
C ILE A 197 -7.45 -20.05 -3.34
N GLY A 198 -8.10 -19.48 -2.32
CA GLY A 198 -8.09 -18.04 -2.11
C GLY A 198 -9.14 -17.32 -2.94
N CYS A 199 -10.30 -17.92 -3.08
CA CYS A 199 -11.41 -17.50 -3.94
C CYS A 199 -12.00 -16.11 -3.62
N GLY A 200 -11.65 -15.49 -2.50
CA GLY A 200 -12.24 -14.23 -2.04
C GLY A 200 -13.77 -14.41 -1.85
N TRP A 201 -14.57 -13.61 -2.54
CA TRP A 201 -16.03 -13.69 -2.55
C TRP A 201 -16.58 -14.68 -3.60
N GLY A 202 -15.73 -15.54 -4.16
CA GLY A 202 -16.16 -16.59 -5.08
C GLY A 202 -16.41 -16.15 -6.53
N GLY A 203 -16.01 -14.94 -6.91
CA GLY A 203 -16.31 -14.41 -8.24
C GLY A 203 -15.91 -15.34 -9.39
N LEU A 204 -14.73 -15.98 -9.31
CA LEU A 204 -14.28 -16.91 -10.36
C LEU A 204 -15.05 -18.21 -10.38
N VAL A 205 -15.29 -18.85 -9.23
CA VAL A 205 -16.02 -20.13 -9.17
C VAL A 205 -17.47 -19.98 -9.61
N ILE A 206 -18.14 -18.87 -9.23
CA ILE A 206 -19.50 -18.56 -9.68
C ILE A 206 -19.52 -18.32 -11.19
N HIS A 207 -18.59 -17.54 -11.72
CA HIS A 207 -18.51 -17.28 -13.16
C HIS A 207 -18.25 -18.57 -13.95
N ALA A 208 -17.31 -19.39 -13.49
CA ALA A 208 -16.95 -20.65 -14.15
C ALA A 208 -18.11 -21.67 -14.13
N ALA A 209 -18.80 -21.83 -12.98
CA ALA A 209 -19.97 -22.70 -12.89
C ALA A 209 -21.08 -22.23 -13.82
N LYS A 210 -21.41 -20.93 -13.81
CA LYS A 210 -22.51 -20.33 -14.58
C LYS A 210 -22.26 -20.35 -16.09
N HIS A 211 -21.05 -20.02 -16.54
CA HIS A 211 -20.78 -19.80 -17.97
C HIS A 211 -20.07 -20.97 -18.65
N TYR A 212 -19.44 -21.86 -17.88
CA TYR A 212 -18.68 -23.00 -18.42
C TYR A 212 -19.22 -24.36 -17.96
N GLY A 213 -20.21 -24.38 -17.05
CA GLY A 213 -20.85 -25.61 -16.58
C GLY A 213 -19.90 -26.56 -15.82
N VAL A 214 -18.91 -26.02 -15.16
CA VAL A 214 -17.95 -26.79 -14.35
C VAL A 214 -18.51 -27.02 -12.93
N ASP A 215 -18.10 -28.14 -12.31
CA ASP A 215 -18.30 -28.39 -10.89
C ASP A 215 -17.22 -27.63 -10.10
N ALA A 216 -17.57 -26.42 -9.66
CA ALA A 216 -16.63 -25.52 -9.02
C ALA A 216 -16.69 -25.65 -7.49
N SER A 217 -15.52 -25.79 -6.86
CA SER A 217 -15.36 -25.79 -5.41
C SER A 217 -14.34 -24.75 -4.99
N GLU A 218 -14.48 -24.25 -3.77
CA GLU A 218 -13.64 -23.19 -3.21
C GLU A 218 -12.96 -23.63 -1.92
N ARG A 219 -11.80 -23.01 -1.65
CA ARG A 219 -11.12 -23.05 -0.36
C ARG A 219 -10.67 -21.65 -0.01
N SER A 220 -11.28 -21.05 1.01
CA SER A 220 -10.82 -19.81 1.62
C SER A 220 -10.31 -20.08 3.02
N PRO A 221 -9.19 -19.51 3.46
CA PRO A 221 -8.76 -19.56 4.85
C PRO A 221 -9.65 -18.73 5.78
N TYR A 222 -10.63 -17.99 5.23
CA TYR A 222 -11.49 -17.03 5.95
C TYR A 222 -12.92 -17.56 6.05
N SER A 223 -13.37 -17.84 7.27
CA SER A 223 -14.77 -18.10 7.57
C SER A 223 -15.69 -16.87 7.42
N GLY A 224 -15.13 -15.68 7.37
CA GLY A 224 -15.89 -14.42 7.18
C GLY A 224 -16.38 -14.18 5.74
N PHE A 225 -15.83 -14.90 4.75
CA PHE A 225 -16.25 -14.83 3.34
C PHE A 225 -17.27 -15.92 2.96
N THR A 226 -17.59 -16.83 3.87
CA THR A 226 -18.43 -18.02 3.57
C THR A 226 -19.93 -17.81 3.72
N SER A 227 -20.44 -16.60 3.85
CA SER A 227 -21.88 -16.35 3.80
C SER A 227 -22.35 -16.03 2.38
N PHE A 228 -22.09 -16.94 1.43
CA PHE A 228 -22.81 -16.91 0.16
C PHE A 228 -24.13 -17.66 0.30
N PRO A 229 -25.23 -17.08 -0.21
CA PRO A 229 -26.42 -17.88 -0.46
C PRO A 229 -26.05 -19.00 -1.42
N ASP A 230 -26.53 -20.22 -1.15
CA ASP A 230 -26.41 -21.44 -1.95
C ASP A 230 -26.13 -21.14 -3.44
N ILE A 231 -24.93 -21.52 -3.96
CA ILE A 231 -24.56 -21.39 -5.38
C ILE A 231 -25.61 -21.99 -6.31
N ALA A 232 -26.43 -22.94 -5.79
CA ALA A 232 -27.57 -23.54 -6.48
C ALA A 232 -28.78 -22.59 -6.67
N LYS A 233 -28.77 -21.40 -6.10
CA LYS A 233 -29.90 -20.44 -6.15
C LYS A 233 -29.59 -19.10 -6.78
N CYS A 234 -28.43 -18.93 -7.39
CA CYS A 234 -28.20 -17.76 -8.23
C CYS A 234 -28.93 -17.95 -9.58
N PRO A 235 -29.84 -17.00 -9.95
CA PRO A 235 -30.59 -17.06 -11.19
C PRO A 235 -29.71 -16.99 -12.44
#